data_caf27fc0cd17ee449f68dca71e1a0a97
#
_entry.id   caf27fc0cd17ee449f68dca71e1a0a97
#
_cell.length_a   1.000
_cell.length_b   1.000
_cell.length_c   1.000
_cell.angle_alpha   90.00
_cell.angle_beta   90.00
_cell.angle_gamma   90.00
#
_symmetry.space_group_name_H-M   'P 1'
#
loop_
_entity.id
_entity.type
_entity.pdbx_description
1 polymer ?
#
loop_
_entity_poly.entity_id
_entity_poly.type
_entity_poly.pdbx_seq_one_letter_code
_entity_poly.pdbx_strand_id
1 'polypeptide(L)'
;MLSDISDSLTSSLGTRLCREVLTSKFLGRDVELSILLPPVAVAGLPPYPVLYLNDGQDLERLNLQATLDALYARHAVRPFVLVGAHANDQRVQEYGTAAHADFNGRGSLAGAYSAFVLEELLPFAQAHYHVSASPAAAVVAGFSLGGLSAFDLVWHHPAAFARAGVFSGSFWWRQRAVGAGYTPADRIMHGLVRARRAHPSHRFWLQTGTLDERNDRNENGVIDTIEDCLDLVEELITSGMDANQAIRYVQVEGGHHHPDTWGRVMPDFLIWAFGPQEGAAALPAPLPIVRLQLNPVLAPAILSATDATTITAILPLVLPAALVPTAQPASSIPVSIPILLTSAMPTTRPADGDFLPYAASYINLVPVGADPRQALRTQPQEIHAVFASLTEAQAEKAYAPGKWTLKEMLLHQIDSERVFAYRALRFARGDGQNLAGFEQDDYVAHSAANARTLPSLLAEYDATRAASVALFDSFTEEQLNRGGTANGGHTTVRALLYILPGHERHHLNIICERYQPIV
;
A
#
# COMPACT_ATOMS: atom_id res chain seq x y z
N MET A 1 5.43 7.10 -51.85
CA MET A 1 5.98 6.86 -50.50
C MET A 1 5.02 7.42 -49.46
N LEU A 2 3.81 6.88 -49.38
CA LEU A 2 2.78 7.18 -48.37
C LEU A 2 1.91 5.94 -48.12
N SER A 3 2.50 4.73 -48.26
CA SER A 3 1.76 3.45 -48.14
C SER A 3 2.27 2.52 -47.02
N ASP A 4 3.22 2.92 -46.17
CA ASP A 4 3.83 2.01 -45.17
C ASP A 4 3.64 2.44 -43.70
N ILE A 5 2.60 3.26 -43.40
CA ILE A 5 2.29 3.67 -42.02
C ILE A 5 1.00 3.01 -41.46
N SER A 6 0.33 2.11 -42.23
CA SER A 6 -0.97 1.60 -41.80
C SER A 6 -0.98 0.22 -41.06
N ASP A 7 0.16 -0.41 -40.85
CA ASP A 7 0.19 -1.79 -40.34
C ASP A 7 0.79 -2.02 -38.94
N SER A 8 0.88 -0.99 -38.08
CA SER A 8 1.30 -1.19 -36.66
C SER A 8 0.35 -0.64 -35.60
N LEU A 9 -0.94 -0.56 -35.89
CA LEU A 9 -1.97 -0.20 -34.88
C LEU A 9 -2.61 -1.45 -34.24
N THR A 10 -1.82 -2.47 -33.93
CA THR A 10 -2.19 -3.39 -32.87
C THR A 10 -1.77 -2.74 -31.55
N SER A 11 -2.74 -2.13 -30.86
CA SER A 11 -2.58 -1.59 -29.52
C SER A 11 -1.99 -2.66 -28.59
N SER A 12 -0.70 -2.56 -28.25
CA SER A 12 -0.15 -3.34 -27.15
C SER A 12 -0.87 -2.89 -25.88
N LEU A 13 -1.60 -3.80 -25.24
CA LEU A 13 -2.34 -3.58 -23.99
C LEU A 13 -1.42 -3.33 -22.77
N GLY A 14 -0.10 -3.24 -22.96
CA GLY A 14 0.90 -3.11 -21.89
C GLY A 14 1.78 -1.85 -22.01
N THR A 15 2.60 -1.64 -20.98
CA THR A 15 3.62 -0.59 -20.95
C THR A 15 4.70 -0.82 -22.01
N ARG A 16 5.24 0.26 -22.55
CA ARG A 16 6.32 0.20 -23.55
C ARG A 16 7.64 0.69 -22.96
N LEU A 17 8.66 -0.16 -22.99
CA LEU A 17 10.03 0.19 -22.63
C LEU A 17 10.76 0.83 -23.81
N CYS A 18 11.31 2.02 -23.59
CA CYS A 18 12.23 2.70 -24.50
C CYS A 18 13.61 2.83 -23.83
N ARG A 19 14.66 2.83 -24.64
CA ARG A 19 16.05 3.09 -24.20
C ARG A 19 16.55 4.35 -24.89
N GLU A 20 17.14 5.23 -24.12
CA GLU A 20 17.72 6.49 -24.58
C GLU A 20 19.10 6.68 -23.97
N VAL A 21 19.85 7.58 -24.56
CA VAL A 21 21.16 8.01 -24.02
C VAL A 21 21.17 9.54 -23.96
N LEU A 22 21.47 10.07 -22.78
CA LEU A 22 21.59 11.51 -22.57
C LEU A 22 23.05 11.86 -22.20
N THR A 23 23.72 12.59 -23.08
CA THR A 23 25.09 13.07 -22.80
C THR A 23 25.01 14.20 -21.78
N SER A 24 25.62 13.98 -20.61
CA SER A 24 25.62 14.96 -19.52
C SER A 24 26.90 15.77 -19.48
N LYS A 25 26.75 17.09 -19.54
CA LYS A 25 27.88 18.02 -19.30
C LYS A 25 28.28 18.11 -17.83
N PHE A 26 27.32 17.86 -16.90
CA PHE A 26 27.59 17.91 -15.46
C PHE A 26 28.32 16.67 -14.97
N LEU A 27 27.98 15.49 -15.51
CA LEU A 27 28.64 14.23 -15.16
C LEU A 27 29.83 13.89 -16.06
N GLY A 28 29.96 14.61 -17.19
CA GLY A 28 31.04 14.38 -18.16
C GLY A 28 30.98 13.00 -18.83
N ARG A 29 29.78 12.41 -18.90
CA ARG A 29 29.55 11.07 -19.45
C ARG A 29 28.19 10.95 -20.11
N ASP A 30 28.01 9.89 -20.87
CA ASP A 30 26.69 9.45 -21.32
C ASP A 30 25.95 8.74 -20.20
N VAL A 31 24.66 9.05 -20.03
CA VAL A 31 23.75 8.42 -19.07
C VAL A 31 22.70 7.64 -19.86
N GLU A 32 22.70 6.33 -19.70
CA GLU A 32 21.64 5.49 -20.24
C GLU A 32 20.34 5.73 -19.48
N LEU A 33 19.23 5.79 -20.21
CA LEU A 33 17.89 5.96 -19.65
C LEU A 33 17.00 4.80 -20.04
N SER A 34 16.29 4.25 -19.07
CA SER A 34 15.19 3.30 -19.30
C SER A 34 13.87 4.02 -19.07
N ILE A 35 13.03 4.11 -20.08
CA ILE A 35 11.78 4.87 -20.05
C ILE A 35 10.61 3.92 -20.23
N LEU A 36 9.72 3.82 -19.23
CA LEU A 36 8.48 3.07 -19.34
C LEU A 36 7.31 4.04 -19.61
N LEU A 37 6.69 3.87 -20.77
CA LEU A 37 5.53 4.63 -21.22
C LEU A 37 4.25 3.88 -20.87
N PRO A 38 3.16 4.59 -20.49
CA PRO A 38 1.87 3.97 -20.21
C PRO A 38 1.25 3.35 -21.48
N PRO A 39 0.27 2.43 -21.34
CA PRO A 39 -0.26 1.63 -22.48
C PRO A 39 -0.90 2.42 -23.60
N VAL A 40 -1.40 3.62 -23.37
CA VAL A 40 -2.06 4.44 -24.42
C VAL A 40 -1.70 5.91 -24.25
N ALA A 41 -1.06 6.47 -25.27
CA ALA A 41 -0.95 7.91 -25.45
C ALA A 41 -2.15 8.39 -26.29
N VAL A 42 -3.18 8.95 -25.65
CA VAL A 42 -4.29 9.58 -26.37
C VAL A 42 -3.93 11.02 -26.66
N ALA A 43 -3.98 11.42 -27.92
CA ALA A 43 -3.74 12.81 -28.31
C ALA A 43 -4.75 13.74 -27.61
N GLY A 44 -4.27 14.86 -27.03
CA GLY A 44 -5.11 15.85 -26.35
C GLY A 44 -5.27 15.63 -24.83
N LEU A 45 -4.65 14.62 -24.23
CA LEU A 45 -4.57 14.49 -22.77
C LEU A 45 -3.62 15.53 -22.16
N PRO A 46 -3.85 15.92 -20.88
CA PRO A 46 -2.89 16.75 -20.15
C PRO A 46 -1.55 16.02 -20.02
N PRO A 47 -0.43 16.75 -19.82
CA PRO A 47 0.88 16.13 -19.63
C PRO A 47 0.87 15.10 -18.50
N TYR A 48 1.57 13.96 -18.71
CA TYR A 48 1.64 12.87 -17.74
C TYR A 48 2.41 13.28 -16.48
N PRO A 49 2.00 12.81 -15.30
CA PRO A 49 2.90 12.75 -14.15
C PRO A 49 4.15 11.93 -14.50
N VAL A 50 5.22 12.14 -13.74
CA VAL A 50 6.49 11.47 -14.00
C VAL A 50 7.12 10.93 -12.72
N LEU A 51 7.68 9.72 -12.81
CA LEU A 51 8.57 9.12 -11.82
C LEU A 51 10.00 9.13 -12.36
N TYR A 52 10.88 9.90 -11.73
CA TYR A 52 12.32 9.81 -11.94
C TYR A 52 12.88 8.76 -10.98
N LEU A 53 13.49 7.72 -11.50
CA LEU A 53 14.01 6.60 -10.71
C LEU A 53 15.52 6.54 -10.81
N ASN A 54 16.19 6.65 -9.67
CA ASN A 54 17.62 6.37 -9.56
C ASN A 54 17.84 4.85 -9.72
N ASP A 55 18.99 4.46 -10.26
CA ASP A 55 19.31 3.06 -10.57
C ASP A 55 18.38 2.44 -11.63
N GLY A 56 18.13 3.16 -12.72
CA GLY A 56 17.27 2.72 -13.83
C GLY A 56 17.65 1.38 -14.47
N GLN A 57 18.88 0.90 -14.30
CA GLN A 57 19.33 -0.42 -14.72
C GLN A 57 18.62 -1.56 -13.98
N ASP A 58 18.04 -1.30 -12.80
CA ASP A 58 17.41 -2.32 -11.97
C ASP A 58 15.90 -2.52 -12.24
N LEU A 59 15.33 -1.85 -13.26
CA LEU A 59 13.90 -1.95 -13.60
C LEU A 59 13.43 -3.40 -13.76
N GLU A 60 14.24 -4.23 -14.42
CA GLU A 60 13.93 -5.65 -14.65
C GLU A 60 14.01 -6.45 -13.34
N ARG A 61 15.04 -6.23 -12.52
CA ARG A 61 15.21 -6.87 -11.22
C ARG A 61 14.08 -6.53 -10.23
N LEU A 62 13.49 -5.34 -10.37
CA LEU A 62 12.34 -4.87 -9.60
C LEU A 62 11.00 -5.34 -10.20
N ASN A 63 11.03 -6.03 -11.34
CA ASN A 63 9.85 -6.45 -12.08
C ASN A 63 8.87 -5.29 -12.38
N LEU A 64 9.40 -4.09 -12.65
CA LEU A 64 8.61 -2.86 -12.72
C LEU A 64 7.65 -2.83 -13.90
N GLN A 65 8.02 -3.36 -15.05
CA GLN A 65 7.14 -3.39 -16.22
C GLN A 65 5.88 -4.22 -15.95
N ALA A 66 6.03 -5.44 -15.48
CA ALA A 66 4.90 -6.31 -15.16
C ALA A 66 4.06 -5.76 -13.98
N THR A 67 4.71 -5.11 -13.00
CA THR A 67 4.02 -4.40 -11.91
C THR A 67 3.13 -3.28 -12.45
N LEU A 68 3.64 -2.47 -13.36
CA LEU A 68 2.88 -1.37 -13.98
C LEU A 68 1.73 -1.90 -14.83
N ASP A 69 1.96 -2.94 -15.65
CA ASP A 69 0.91 -3.57 -16.45
C ASP A 69 -0.24 -4.07 -15.57
N ALA A 70 0.08 -4.73 -14.45
CA ALA A 70 -0.92 -5.18 -13.48
C ALA A 70 -1.67 -4.01 -12.79
N LEU A 71 -0.98 -2.91 -12.48
CA LEU A 71 -1.59 -1.73 -11.86
C LEU A 71 -2.50 -0.99 -12.85
N TYR A 72 -2.10 -0.86 -14.12
CA TYR A 72 -2.94 -0.26 -15.17
C TYR A 72 -4.16 -1.12 -15.49
N ALA A 73 -4.00 -2.44 -15.58
CA ALA A 73 -5.10 -3.36 -15.85
C ALA A 73 -6.24 -3.26 -14.82
N ARG A 74 -5.92 -2.95 -13.56
CA ARG A 74 -6.91 -2.76 -12.48
C ARG A 74 -7.21 -1.30 -12.15
N HIS A 75 -6.74 -0.35 -12.97
CA HIS A 75 -6.92 1.10 -12.77
C HIS A 75 -6.46 1.61 -11.39
N ALA A 76 -5.46 0.95 -10.80
CA ALA A 76 -4.94 1.30 -9.47
C ALA A 76 -4.05 2.54 -9.49
N VAL A 77 -3.53 2.91 -10.63
CA VAL A 77 -2.75 4.13 -10.84
C VAL A 77 -3.22 4.86 -12.11
N ARG A 78 -3.13 6.19 -12.10
CA ARG A 78 -3.30 6.99 -13.31
C ARG A 78 -2.09 6.80 -14.23
N PRO A 79 -2.23 6.96 -15.55
CA PRO A 79 -1.10 6.89 -16.47
C PRO A 79 -0.01 7.90 -16.09
N PHE A 80 1.25 7.45 -16.06
CA PHE A 80 2.43 8.26 -15.81
C PHE A 80 3.63 7.71 -16.61
N VAL A 81 4.65 8.53 -16.81
CA VAL A 81 5.91 8.13 -17.43
C VAL A 81 6.93 7.83 -16.33
N LEU A 82 7.66 6.71 -16.47
CA LEU A 82 8.80 6.43 -15.61
C LEU A 82 10.08 6.69 -16.42
N VAL A 83 11.00 7.46 -15.84
CA VAL A 83 12.32 7.77 -16.40
C VAL A 83 13.38 7.29 -15.44
N GLY A 84 13.98 6.13 -15.73
CA GLY A 84 15.03 5.51 -14.92
C GLY A 84 16.43 5.91 -15.43
N ALA A 85 17.16 6.69 -14.66
CA ALA A 85 18.55 7.03 -14.98
C ALA A 85 19.50 5.94 -14.48
N HIS A 86 20.35 5.41 -15.39
CA HIS A 86 21.30 4.36 -15.05
C HIS A 86 22.51 4.93 -14.30
N ALA A 87 22.82 4.31 -13.18
CA ALA A 87 24.11 4.49 -12.54
C ALA A 87 25.19 3.67 -13.25
N ASN A 88 26.44 4.07 -13.05
CA ASN A 88 27.63 3.34 -13.49
C ASN A 88 28.57 3.08 -12.31
N ASP A 89 29.85 2.83 -12.57
CA ASP A 89 30.89 2.63 -11.56
C ASP A 89 31.14 3.85 -10.66
N GLN A 90 30.71 5.06 -11.08
CA GLN A 90 30.77 6.28 -10.28
C GLN A 90 29.56 6.45 -9.33
N ARG A 91 28.65 5.47 -9.27
CA ARG A 91 27.41 5.54 -8.45
C ARG A 91 27.66 6.03 -7.02
N VAL A 92 28.72 5.56 -6.37
CA VAL A 92 29.06 5.92 -4.99
C VAL A 92 29.49 7.39 -4.86
N GLN A 93 30.03 7.98 -5.93
CA GLN A 93 30.42 9.38 -5.97
C GLN A 93 29.28 10.30 -6.44
N GLU A 94 28.43 9.81 -7.35
CA GLU A 94 27.30 10.57 -7.90
C GLU A 94 26.09 10.62 -6.96
N TYR A 95 25.91 9.61 -6.08
CA TYR A 95 24.82 9.58 -5.11
C TYR A 95 25.27 10.03 -3.72
N GLY A 96 24.37 10.68 -3.00
CA GLY A 96 24.60 11.24 -1.68
C GLY A 96 23.78 12.50 -1.44
N THR A 97 24.29 13.39 -0.59
CA THR A 97 23.74 14.73 -0.39
C THR A 97 24.55 15.74 -1.21
N ALA A 98 23.88 16.59 -1.99
CA ALA A 98 24.53 17.53 -2.91
C ALA A 98 25.49 18.51 -2.21
N ALA A 99 25.19 18.88 -0.96
CA ALA A 99 25.97 19.85 -0.21
C ALA A 99 27.21 19.25 0.46
N HIS A 100 27.22 17.96 0.80
CA HIS A 100 28.26 17.35 1.65
C HIS A 100 28.53 15.89 1.27
N ALA A 101 29.76 15.60 0.92
CA ALA A 101 30.29 14.24 0.90
C ALA A 101 30.31 13.65 2.33
N ASP A 102 30.31 12.33 2.45
CA ASP A 102 30.51 11.69 3.75
C ASP A 102 31.99 11.74 4.21
N PHE A 103 32.25 11.24 5.41
CA PHE A 103 33.59 11.24 6.02
C PHE A 103 34.64 10.45 5.23
N ASN A 104 34.27 9.59 4.29
CA ASN A 104 35.14 8.85 3.37
C ASN A 104 35.25 9.52 1.99
N GLY A 105 34.65 10.68 1.79
CA GLY A 105 34.64 11.38 0.50
C GLY A 105 33.69 10.78 -0.54
N ARG A 106 32.78 9.87 -0.14
CA ARG A 106 31.73 9.38 -1.01
C ARG A 106 30.71 10.51 -1.26
N GLY A 107 30.07 10.54 -2.44
CA GLY A 107 29.13 11.61 -2.82
C GLY A 107 29.83 12.90 -3.27
N SER A 108 31.10 12.86 -3.62
CA SER A 108 31.85 14.05 -4.10
C SER A 108 31.28 14.66 -5.39
N LEU A 109 30.52 13.89 -6.16
CA LEU A 109 29.84 14.32 -7.39
C LEU A 109 28.31 14.44 -7.22
N ALA A 110 27.77 14.35 -5.99
CA ALA A 110 26.33 14.41 -5.76
C ALA A 110 25.73 15.77 -6.18
N GLY A 111 26.47 16.86 -6.05
CA GLY A 111 26.07 18.17 -6.58
C GLY A 111 25.98 18.20 -8.11
N ALA A 112 26.93 17.53 -8.80
CA ALA A 112 26.89 17.39 -10.25
C ALA A 112 25.71 16.50 -10.69
N TYR A 113 25.41 15.43 -9.94
CA TYR A 113 24.23 14.60 -10.20
C TYR A 113 22.92 15.37 -10.02
N SER A 114 22.81 16.18 -8.97
CA SER A 114 21.64 17.05 -8.78
C SER A 114 21.48 18.05 -9.93
N ALA A 115 22.56 18.66 -10.41
CA ALA A 115 22.53 19.55 -11.57
C ALA A 115 22.12 18.80 -12.85
N PHE A 116 22.64 17.59 -13.08
CA PHE A 116 22.22 16.72 -14.19
C PHE A 116 20.70 16.48 -14.16
N VAL A 117 20.16 16.10 -13.00
CA VAL A 117 18.73 15.82 -12.87
C VAL A 117 17.90 17.07 -13.18
N LEU A 118 18.27 18.22 -12.60
CA LEU A 118 17.49 19.46 -12.69
C LEU A 118 17.60 20.14 -14.05
N GLU A 119 18.80 20.19 -14.62
CA GLU A 119 19.09 21.01 -15.78
C GLU A 119 19.18 20.22 -17.11
N GLU A 120 19.25 18.89 -17.04
CA GLU A 120 19.36 18.04 -18.22
C GLU A 120 18.23 17.01 -18.27
N LEU A 121 18.06 16.16 -17.26
CA LEU A 121 17.10 15.06 -17.27
C LEU A 121 15.64 15.54 -17.26
N LEU A 122 15.29 16.50 -16.39
CA LEU A 122 13.94 17.07 -16.35
C LEU A 122 13.55 17.73 -17.68
N PRO A 123 14.35 18.69 -18.24
CA PRO A 123 14.06 19.29 -19.52
C PRO A 123 13.99 18.28 -20.68
N PHE A 124 14.86 17.28 -20.67
CA PHE A 124 14.82 16.18 -21.65
C PHE A 124 13.49 15.44 -21.60
N ALA A 125 13.06 15.01 -20.42
CA ALA A 125 11.80 14.29 -20.26
C ALA A 125 10.59 15.14 -20.67
N GLN A 126 10.56 16.41 -20.32
CA GLN A 126 9.51 17.36 -20.68
C GLN A 126 9.43 17.58 -22.20
N ALA A 127 10.58 17.68 -22.87
CA ALA A 127 10.65 17.91 -24.30
C ALA A 127 10.24 16.68 -25.15
N HIS A 128 10.50 15.45 -24.66
CA HIS A 128 10.39 14.25 -25.50
C HIS A 128 9.22 13.32 -25.11
N TYR A 129 8.69 13.42 -23.86
CA TYR A 129 7.74 12.43 -23.33
C TYR A 129 6.42 13.01 -22.83
N HIS A 130 6.11 14.26 -23.17
CA HIS A 130 4.87 14.92 -22.78
C HIS A 130 4.58 14.82 -21.27
N VAL A 131 5.62 14.99 -20.43
CA VAL A 131 5.48 14.98 -18.98
C VAL A 131 5.23 16.37 -18.41
N SER A 132 4.56 16.41 -17.26
CA SER A 132 4.19 17.65 -16.57
C SER A 132 5.42 18.34 -15.96
N ALA A 133 5.49 19.66 -16.11
CA ALA A 133 6.45 20.50 -15.40
C ALA A 133 6.02 20.84 -13.96
N SER A 134 4.83 20.41 -13.53
CA SER A 134 4.33 20.70 -12.18
C SER A 134 5.10 19.87 -11.13
N PRO A 135 5.66 20.49 -10.08
CA PRO A 135 6.32 19.76 -8.98
C PRO A 135 5.41 18.72 -8.33
N ALA A 136 4.09 18.99 -8.25
CA ALA A 136 3.11 18.07 -7.68
C ALA A 136 2.90 16.79 -8.52
N ALA A 137 3.29 16.82 -9.79
CA ALA A 137 3.22 15.71 -10.73
C ALA A 137 4.55 14.96 -10.87
N ALA A 138 5.63 15.47 -10.28
CA ALA A 138 6.97 14.92 -10.36
C ALA A 138 7.34 14.21 -9.04
N VAL A 139 7.75 12.95 -9.17
CA VAL A 139 8.17 12.07 -8.06
C VAL A 139 9.60 11.63 -8.34
N VAL A 140 10.45 11.62 -7.34
CA VAL A 140 11.80 11.03 -7.41
C VAL A 140 11.86 9.81 -6.50
N ALA A 141 12.44 8.71 -6.96
CA ALA A 141 12.62 7.54 -6.11
C ALA A 141 13.98 6.89 -6.29
N GLY A 142 14.40 6.12 -5.29
CA GLY A 142 15.65 5.38 -5.34
C GLY A 142 15.86 4.47 -4.14
N PHE A 143 16.93 3.69 -4.22
CA PHE A 143 17.28 2.62 -3.29
C PHE A 143 18.64 2.92 -2.65
N SER A 144 18.76 2.64 -1.34
CA SER A 144 20.05 2.79 -0.65
C SER A 144 20.62 4.23 -0.81
N LEU A 145 21.79 4.41 -1.39
CA LEU A 145 22.36 5.73 -1.74
C LEU A 145 21.51 6.49 -2.75
N GLY A 146 20.88 5.79 -3.72
CA GLY A 146 19.92 6.39 -4.65
C GLY A 146 18.68 6.91 -3.94
N GLY A 147 18.27 6.27 -2.84
CA GLY A 147 17.19 6.75 -1.96
C GLY A 147 17.58 8.02 -1.20
N LEU A 148 18.79 8.07 -0.68
CA LEU A 148 19.34 9.29 -0.06
C LEU A 148 19.36 10.46 -1.05
N SER A 149 19.84 10.24 -2.29
CA SER A 149 19.83 11.26 -3.34
C SER A 149 18.42 11.70 -3.73
N ALA A 150 17.46 10.77 -3.81
CA ALA A 150 16.06 11.10 -4.10
C ALA A 150 15.46 12.00 -2.99
N PHE A 151 15.75 11.68 -1.73
CA PHE A 151 15.34 12.51 -0.60
C PHE A 151 15.96 13.91 -0.66
N ASP A 152 17.29 14.00 -0.87
CA ASP A 152 18.04 15.25 -0.93
C ASP A 152 17.53 16.17 -2.06
N LEU A 153 17.28 15.61 -3.25
CA LEU A 153 16.70 16.32 -4.39
C LEU A 153 15.35 16.95 -4.04
N VAL A 154 14.42 16.17 -3.49
CA VAL A 154 13.08 16.68 -3.15
C VAL A 154 13.17 17.70 -2.02
N TRP A 155 13.97 17.43 -0.98
CA TRP A 155 14.14 18.33 0.14
C TRP A 155 14.66 19.71 -0.26
N HIS A 156 15.61 19.76 -1.19
CA HIS A 156 16.28 21.00 -1.58
C HIS A 156 15.61 21.72 -2.78
N HIS A 157 14.82 21.02 -3.59
CA HIS A 157 14.27 21.56 -4.83
C HIS A 157 12.73 21.45 -4.92
N PRO A 158 11.98 22.11 -3.98
CA PRO A 158 10.51 22.02 -3.96
C PRO A 158 9.83 22.66 -5.19
N ALA A 159 10.56 23.48 -5.95
CA ALA A 159 10.09 24.02 -7.23
C ALA A 159 10.13 22.99 -8.38
N ALA A 160 10.90 21.92 -8.24
CA ALA A 160 11.00 20.85 -9.23
C ALA A 160 10.24 19.59 -8.80
N PHE A 161 10.25 19.26 -7.50
CA PHE A 161 9.72 18.01 -6.96
C PHE A 161 8.92 18.24 -5.68
N ALA A 162 7.84 17.48 -5.53
CA ALA A 162 7.06 17.49 -4.30
C ALA A 162 7.11 16.16 -3.54
N ARG A 163 7.49 15.04 -4.17
CA ARG A 163 7.41 13.69 -3.59
C ARG A 163 8.69 12.91 -3.77
N ALA A 164 9.13 12.22 -2.69
CA ALA A 164 10.21 11.23 -2.78
C ALA A 164 9.75 9.84 -2.33
N GLY A 165 10.23 8.80 -3.04
CA GLY A 165 10.18 7.40 -2.64
C GLY A 165 11.59 6.93 -2.27
N VAL A 166 11.78 6.54 -1.01
CA VAL A 166 13.08 6.12 -0.47
C VAL A 166 12.97 4.69 0.03
N PHE A 167 13.72 3.80 -0.58
CA PHE A 167 13.74 2.38 -0.22
C PHE A 167 15.09 2.05 0.44
N SER A 168 15.06 1.63 1.69
CA SER A 168 16.25 1.32 2.50
C SER A 168 17.30 2.45 2.41
N GLY A 169 16.88 3.71 2.59
CA GLY A 169 17.70 4.90 2.35
C GLY A 169 18.95 4.93 3.23
N SER A 170 20.08 5.36 2.66
CA SER A 170 21.38 5.44 3.36
C SER A 170 21.45 6.63 4.32
N PHE A 171 20.52 6.74 5.26
CA PHE A 171 20.44 7.85 6.21
C PHE A 171 21.53 7.81 7.30
N TRP A 172 22.33 6.74 7.35
CA TRP A 172 23.59 6.66 8.08
C TRP A 172 24.67 7.62 7.53
N TRP A 173 24.44 8.34 6.44
CA TRP A 173 25.34 9.30 5.82
C TRP A 173 25.79 10.36 6.80
N ARG A 174 27.12 10.40 7.11
CA ARG A 174 27.65 11.16 8.25
C ARG A 174 28.99 11.81 7.98
N GLN A 175 29.31 12.85 8.74
CA GLN A 175 30.55 13.60 8.66
C GLN A 175 31.70 12.95 9.45
N ARG A 176 31.44 11.98 10.33
CA ARG A 176 32.40 11.36 11.22
C ARG A 176 32.18 9.85 11.31
N ALA A 177 33.27 9.07 11.32
CA ALA A 177 33.19 7.62 11.51
C ALA A 177 32.69 7.26 12.92
N VAL A 178 31.93 6.16 13.03
CA VAL A 178 31.54 5.59 14.31
C VAL A 178 32.80 5.18 15.07
N GLY A 179 32.89 5.49 16.36
CA GLY A 179 34.08 5.25 17.20
C GLY A 179 35.09 6.40 17.25
N ALA A 180 35.03 7.37 16.32
CA ALA A 180 35.88 8.58 16.31
C ALA A 180 35.25 9.78 17.01
N GLY A 181 34.51 9.56 18.08
CA GLY A 181 33.70 10.60 18.76
C GLY A 181 32.42 10.92 18.01
N TYR A 182 31.87 9.96 17.24
CA TYR A 182 30.59 10.07 16.56
C TYR A 182 29.45 10.36 17.53
N THR A 183 28.57 11.24 17.11
CA THR A 183 27.28 11.52 17.75
C THR A 183 26.16 11.49 16.70
N PRO A 184 24.88 11.33 17.06
CA PRO A 184 23.77 11.43 16.12
C PRO A 184 23.72 12.75 15.33
N ALA A 185 24.31 13.83 15.87
CA ALA A 185 24.43 15.12 15.19
C ALA A 185 25.36 15.09 13.97
N ASP A 186 26.23 14.07 13.85
CA ASP A 186 27.13 13.91 12.71
C ASP A 186 26.40 13.37 11.46
N ARG A 187 25.14 12.91 11.56
CA ARG A 187 24.32 12.48 10.41
C ARG A 187 23.92 13.68 9.56
N ILE A 188 24.40 13.69 8.32
CA ILE A 188 24.33 14.87 7.44
C ILE A 188 22.87 15.20 7.10
N MET A 189 22.08 14.23 6.62
CA MET A 189 20.71 14.50 6.17
C MET A 189 19.81 14.97 7.31
N HIS A 190 19.94 14.41 8.51
CA HIS A 190 19.24 14.86 9.71
C HIS A 190 19.58 16.31 10.05
N GLY A 191 20.87 16.67 9.96
CA GLY A 191 21.31 18.05 10.14
C GLY A 191 20.71 19.02 9.11
N LEU A 192 20.65 18.61 7.84
CA LEU A 192 20.05 19.41 6.76
C LEU A 192 18.54 19.60 6.95
N VAL A 193 17.82 18.58 7.43
CA VAL A 193 16.40 18.68 7.75
C VAL A 193 16.18 19.62 8.94
N ARG A 194 16.96 19.49 10.00
CA ARG A 194 16.88 20.33 11.20
C ARG A 194 17.17 21.80 10.93
N ALA A 195 17.99 22.10 9.92
CA ALA A 195 18.42 23.45 9.59
C ALA A 195 17.35 24.33 8.95
N ARG A 196 16.21 23.76 8.49
CA ARG A 196 15.15 24.54 7.84
C ARG A 196 13.77 23.92 8.01
N ARG A 197 12.73 24.74 7.83
CA ARG A 197 11.35 24.26 7.80
C ARG A 197 11.07 23.49 6.51
N ALA A 198 10.25 22.45 6.62
CA ALA A 198 9.75 21.69 5.48
C ALA A 198 8.88 22.56 4.56
N HIS A 199 8.97 22.31 3.26
CA HIS A 199 8.05 22.93 2.31
C HIS A 199 6.66 22.26 2.40
N PRO A 200 5.53 23.00 2.37
CA PRO A 200 4.19 22.42 2.57
C PRO A 200 3.81 21.34 1.54
N SER A 201 4.41 21.38 0.35
CA SER A 201 4.14 20.37 -0.70
C SER A 201 4.90 19.07 -0.52
N HIS A 202 5.91 19.01 0.35
CA HIS A 202 6.74 17.82 0.50
C HIS A 202 5.92 16.63 0.99
N ARG A 203 6.16 15.47 0.38
CA ARG A 203 5.60 14.17 0.73
C ARG A 203 6.68 13.11 0.59
N PHE A 204 6.86 12.29 1.62
CA PHE A 204 7.89 11.26 1.65
C PHE A 204 7.31 9.88 1.90
N TRP A 205 7.66 8.94 1.04
CA TRP A 205 7.54 7.51 1.28
C TRP A 205 8.90 6.99 1.71
N LEU A 206 8.98 6.44 2.92
CA LEU A 206 10.22 5.92 3.51
C LEU A 206 10.01 4.44 3.82
N GLN A 207 10.87 3.57 3.31
CA GLN A 207 10.78 2.13 3.54
C GLN A 207 12.09 1.59 4.11
N THR A 208 11.98 0.66 5.07
CA THR A 208 13.10 -0.12 5.61
C THR A 208 12.72 -1.59 5.72
N GLY A 209 13.70 -2.49 5.67
CA GLY A 209 13.53 -3.91 5.99
C GLY A 209 14.09 -4.24 7.37
N THR A 210 13.47 -5.17 8.09
CA THR A 210 13.99 -5.57 9.43
C THR A 210 15.28 -6.40 9.37
N LEU A 211 15.70 -6.80 8.17
CA LEU A 211 16.94 -7.51 7.91
C LEU A 211 17.81 -6.78 6.86
N ASP A 212 17.63 -5.45 6.72
CA ASP A 212 18.43 -4.63 5.79
C ASP A 212 19.91 -4.69 6.11
N GLU A 213 20.26 -4.82 7.38
CA GLU A 213 21.63 -4.98 7.87
C GLU A 213 21.62 -5.70 9.24
N ARG A 214 22.79 -5.79 9.88
CA ARG A 214 22.96 -6.36 11.23
C ARG A 214 23.53 -5.38 12.23
N ASN A 215 23.89 -4.18 11.76
CA ASN A 215 24.48 -3.18 12.63
C ASN A 215 23.42 -2.63 13.58
N ASP A 216 23.79 -2.54 14.85
CA ASP A 216 23.05 -1.95 15.95
C ASP A 216 24.10 -1.25 16.82
N ARG A 217 24.37 0.03 16.52
CA ARG A 217 25.51 0.78 17.08
C ARG A 217 25.36 1.14 18.56
N ASN A 218 24.14 1.08 19.07
CA ASN A 218 23.82 1.42 20.46
C ASN A 218 23.30 0.21 21.26
N GLU A 219 23.26 -0.98 20.62
CA GLU A 219 22.88 -2.27 21.23
C GLU A 219 21.47 -2.26 21.84
N ASN A 220 20.53 -1.53 21.20
CA ASN A 220 19.14 -1.42 21.67
C ASN A 220 18.19 -2.45 21.06
N GLY A 221 18.68 -3.33 20.19
CA GLY A 221 17.91 -4.36 19.49
C GLY A 221 17.24 -3.88 18.20
N VAL A 222 17.49 -2.63 17.79
CA VAL A 222 16.99 -2.04 16.53
C VAL A 222 18.18 -1.79 15.60
N ILE A 223 18.12 -2.31 14.36
CA ILE A 223 19.20 -2.09 13.39
C ILE A 223 19.31 -0.62 12.98
N ASP A 224 20.52 -0.18 12.70
CA ASP A 224 20.85 1.22 12.39
C ASP A 224 20.01 1.81 11.26
N THR A 225 19.71 1.03 10.20
CA THR A 225 18.88 1.50 9.06
C THR A 225 17.48 1.90 9.49
N ILE A 226 16.87 1.17 10.41
CA ILE A 226 15.54 1.50 10.96
C ILE A 226 15.64 2.73 11.86
N GLU A 227 16.61 2.75 12.78
CA GLU A 227 16.80 3.84 13.72
C GLU A 227 17.08 5.16 13.00
N ASP A 228 18.04 5.16 12.05
CA ASP A 228 18.36 6.35 11.26
C ASP A 228 17.17 6.88 10.45
N CYS A 229 16.32 5.99 9.94
CA CYS A 229 15.12 6.37 9.22
C CYS A 229 14.06 6.98 10.15
N LEU A 230 13.82 6.38 11.32
CA LEU A 230 12.84 6.86 12.29
C LEU A 230 13.27 8.19 12.92
N ASP A 231 14.55 8.35 13.24
CA ASP A 231 15.10 9.63 13.72
C ASP A 231 14.93 10.74 12.66
N LEU A 232 15.10 10.39 11.36
CA LEU A 232 14.84 11.36 10.28
C LEU A 232 13.35 11.73 10.21
N VAL A 233 12.44 10.78 10.43
CA VAL A 233 10.99 11.06 10.53
C VAL A 233 10.70 12.04 11.66
N GLU A 234 11.32 11.90 12.82
CA GLU A 234 11.18 12.83 13.94
C GLU A 234 11.68 14.25 13.59
N GLU A 235 12.81 14.35 12.88
CA GLU A 235 13.31 15.64 12.40
C GLU A 235 12.36 16.28 11.37
N LEU A 236 11.75 15.47 10.48
CA LEU A 236 10.76 15.95 9.52
C LEU A 236 9.51 16.51 10.21
N ILE A 237 9.00 15.82 11.23
CA ILE A 237 7.87 16.29 12.04
C ILE A 237 8.25 17.60 12.77
N THR A 238 9.43 17.64 13.36
CA THR A 238 9.95 18.83 14.04
C THR A 238 10.13 20.02 13.08
N SER A 239 10.48 19.76 11.81
CA SER A 239 10.59 20.78 10.78
C SER A 239 9.23 21.33 10.31
N GLY A 240 8.11 20.76 10.80
CA GLY A 240 6.75 21.22 10.54
C GLY A 240 5.96 20.36 9.54
N MET A 241 6.44 19.15 9.22
CA MET A 241 5.65 18.22 8.39
C MET A 241 4.53 17.56 9.20
N ASP A 242 3.38 17.42 8.57
CA ASP A 242 2.28 16.63 9.12
C ASP A 242 2.63 15.13 8.96
N ALA A 243 2.86 14.46 10.09
CA ALA A 243 3.19 13.03 10.12
C ALA A 243 2.15 12.17 9.40
N ASN A 244 0.90 12.59 9.43
CA ASN A 244 -0.24 11.82 8.93
C ASN A 244 -0.49 12.03 7.42
N GLN A 245 -0.17 13.20 6.89
CA GLN A 245 -0.48 13.54 5.50
C GLN A 245 0.76 13.59 4.60
N ALA A 246 1.93 13.84 5.19
CA ALA A 246 3.14 14.12 4.43
C ALA A 246 4.19 13.02 4.49
N ILE A 247 4.12 12.11 5.46
CA ILE A 247 5.12 11.06 5.67
C ILE A 247 4.42 9.69 5.65
N ARG A 248 4.92 8.77 4.83
CA ARG A 248 4.53 7.38 4.83
C ARG A 248 5.75 6.53 5.17
N TYR A 249 5.80 5.97 6.37
CA TYR A 249 6.82 5.01 6.75
C TYR A 249 6.31 3.57 6.60
N VAL A 250 7.12 2.70 5.98
CA VAL A 250 6.79 1.29 5.74
C VAL A 250 7.97 0.43 6.21
N GLN A 251 7.77 -0.33 7.27
CA GLN A 251 8.74 -1.32 7.73
C GLN A 251 8.34 -2.71 7.21
N VAL A 252 9.27 -3.37 6.52
CA VAL A 252 9.03 -4.68 5.92
C VAL A 252 9.63 -5.75 6.81
N GLU A 253 8.79 -6.53 7.48
CA GLU A 253 9.23 -7.65 8.31
C GLU A 253 9.88 -8.74 7.47
N GLY A 254 11.08 -9.20 7.86
CA GLY A 254 11.89 -10.13 7.08
C GLY A 254 12.45 -9.54 5.77
N GLY A 255 12.28 -8.23 5.56
CA GLY A 255 12.82 -7.54 4.39
C GLY A 255 14.32 -7.35 4.48
N HIS A 256 15.02 -7.60 3.38
CA HIS A 256 16.47 -7.42 3.23
C HIS A 256 16.77 -6.20 2.36
N HIS A 257 17.98 -5.69 2.45
CA HIS A 257 18.53 -4.65 1.57
C HIS A 257 18.75 -5.18 0.14
N HIS A 258 17.65 -5.48 -0.56
CA HIS A 258 17.67 -6.20 -1.82
C HIS A 258 16.50 -5.82 -2.74
N PRO A 259 16.69 -5.83 -4.08
CA PRO A 259 15.62 -5.56 -5.05
C PRO A 259 14.36 -6.40 -4.86
N ASP A 260 14.44 -7.63 -4.38
CA ASP A 260 13.27 -8.47 -4.11
C ASP A 260 12.36 -7.88 -3.02
N THR A 261 12.94 -7.26 -1.99
CA THR A 261 12.18 -6.55 -0.96
C THR A 261 11.56 -5.29 -1.55
N TRP A 262 12.34 -4.50 -2.27
CA TRP A 262 11.88 -3.23 -2.85
C TRP A 262 10.81 -3.45 -3.91
N GLY A 263 10.98 -4.45 -4.79
CA GLY A 263 10.00 -4.81 -5.83
C GLY A 263 8.65 -5.24 -5.25
N ARG A 264 8.64 -5.91 -4.08
CA ARG A 264 7.38 -6.32 -3.42
C ARG A 264 6.57 -5.15 -2.87
N VAL A 265 7.20 -4.08 -2.41
CA VAL A 265 6.52 -2.89 -1.89
C VAL A 265 6.30 -1.81 -2.94
N MET A 266 6.89 -1.98 -4.12
CA MET A 266 6.78 -1.04 -5.23
C MET A 266 5.31 -0.78 -5.66
N PRO A 267 4.41 -1.79 -5.75
CA PRO A 267 3.01 -1.53 -6.07
C PRO A 267 2.34 -0.54 -5.12
N ASP A 268 2.58 -0.65 -3.81
CA ASP A 268 1.99 0.23 -2.80
C ASP A 268 2.55 1.65 -2.89
N PHE A 269 3.86 1.77 -3.15
CA PHE A 269 4.49 3.06 -3.42
C PHE A 269 3.89 3.72 -4.67
N LEU A 270 3.72 2.99 -5.77
CA LEU A 270 3.16 3.52 -7.01
C LEU A 270 1.71 3.95 -6.84
N ILE A 271 0.91 3.21 -6.06
CA ILE A 271 -0.46 3.61 -5.70
C ILE A 271 -0.44 4.88 -4.84
N TRP A 272 0.46 4.98 -3.86
CA TRP A 272 0.62 6.19 -3.06
C TRP A 272 1.01 7.41 -3.92
N ALA A 273 1.89 7.22 -4.89
CA ALA A 273 2.41 8.30 -5.73
C ALA A 273 1.43 8.72 -6.84
N PHE A 274 0.74 7.76 -7.46
CA PHE A 274 -0.02 7.94 -8.70
C PHE A 274 -1.44 7.36 -8.67
N GLY A 275 -1.93 6.92 -7.52
CA GLY A 275 -3.31 6.43 -7.37
C GLY A 275 -4.34 7.44 -7.84
N PRO A 276 -5.59 7.01 -8.11
CA PRO A 276 -6.68 7.90 -8.46
C PRO A 276 -6.82 8.99 -7.40
N GLN A 277 -6.79 10.25 -7.81
CA GLN A 277 -7.14 11.35 -6.91
C GLN A 277 -8.67 11.35 -6.82
N GLU A 278 -9.23 10.80 -5.78
CA GLU A 278 -10.58 11.20 -5.37
C GLU A 278 -10.53 12.70 -5.12
N GLY A 279 -11.49 13.42 -5.73
CA GLY A 279 -11.48 14.88 -5.80
C GLY A 279 -11.04 15.52 -4.50
N ALA A 280 -10.30 16.59 -4.54
CA ALA A 280 -9.48 17.30 -3.54
C ALA A 280 -9.99 17.32 -2.07
N ALA A 281 -10.53 16.23 -1.59
CA ALA A 281 -10.89 15.92 -0.22
C ALA A 281 -9.88 14.91 0.31
N ALA A 282 -9.26 15.27 1.39
CA ALA A 282 -8.36 14.52 2.28
C ALA A 282 -7.85 13.17 1.77
N LEU A 283 -6.53 13.07 1.56
CA LEU A 283 -5.86 11.76 1.54
C LEU A 283 -6.37 10.93 2.74
N PRO A 284 -6.71 9.64 2.54
CA PRO A 284 -7.06 8.80 3.68
C PRO A 284 -5.95 8.93 4.73
N ALA A 285 -6.38 9.02 5.99
CA ALA A 285 -5.47 9.10 7.13
C ALA A 285 -4.34 8.08 6.96
N PRO A 286 -3.07 8.43 7.25
CA PRO A 286 -1.97 7.50 7.12
C PRO A 286 -2.30 6.30 7.97
N LEU A 287 -2.19 5.15 7.34
CA LEU A 287 -2.20 3.91 8.09
C LEU A 287 -1.03 3.97 9.09
N PRO A 288 -1.22 3.52 10.32
CA PRO A 288 -0.13 3.40 11.27
C PRO A 288 1.00 2.60 10.65
N ILE A 289 2.20 2.68 11.22
CA ILE A 289 3.39 1.93 10.79
C ILE A 289 2.97 0.56 10.24
N VAL A 290 2.96 0.42 8.91
CA VAL A 290 2.53 -0.83 8.27
C VAL A 290 3.71 -1.79 8.36
N ARG A 291 3.68 -2.70 9.33
CA ARG A 291 4.58 -3.85 9.35
C ARG A 291 4.07 -4.86 8.34
N LEU A 292 4.68 -4.88 7.16
CA LEU A 292 4.43 -5.93 6.18
C LEU A 292 5.26 -7.15 6.54
N GLN A 293 4.60 -8.23 7.00
CA GLN A 293 5.27 -9.51 7.17
C GLN A 293 5.50 -10.16 5.80
N LEU A 294 6.76 -10.33 5.43
CA LEU A 294 7.15 -11.05 4.22
C LEU A 294 7.13 -12.56 4.50
N ASN A 295 6.24 -13.27 3.84
CA ASN A 295 6.25 -14.72 3.85
C ASN A 295 7.28 -15.22 2.81
N PRO A 296 8.35 -15.94 3.20
CA PRO A 296 9.44 -16.33 2.30
C PRO A 296 9.06 -17.38 1.23
N VAL A 297 7.82 -17.85 1.17
CA VAL A 297 7.42 -18.98 0.32
C VAL A 297 6.75 -18.57 -1.01
N LEU A 298 6.57 -17.26 -1.29
CA LEU A 298 5.95 -16.82 -2.54
C LEU A 298 6.94 -16.26 -3.57
N ALA A 299 7.93 -17.03 -3.92
CA ALA A 299 8.64 -16.95 -5.20
C ALA A 299 8.85 -18.41 -5.69
N PRO A 300 8.73 -18.77 -6.91
CA PRO A 300 8.08 -18.34 -8.14
C PRO A 300 7.09 -19.40 -8.67
N ALA A 301 5.81 -19.21 -8.53
CA ALA A 301 4.81 -20.09 -9.12
C ALA A 301 3.75 -19.37 -10.00
N ILE A 302 4.09 -18.21 -10.56
CA ILE A 302 3.20 -17.50 -11.50
C ILE A 302 3.87 -17.39 -12.88
N LEU A 303 4.45 -18.47 -13.35
CA LEU A 303 4.87 -18.59 -14.75
C LEU A 303 4.59 -20.02 -15.25
N SER A 304 3.32 -20.41 -15.29
CA SER A 304 2.77 -21.35 -16.27
C SER A 304 1.29 -21.59 -15.99
N ALA A 305 0.44 -20.75 -16.52
CA ALA A 305 -0.93 -21.11 -16.86
C ALA A 305 -1.37 -20.23 -18.03
N THR A 306 -1.12 -20.72 -19.22
CA THR A 306 -1.91 -20.39 -20.40
C THR A 306 -3.29 -20.98 -20.17
N ASP A 307 -4.25 -20.15 -19.78
CA ASP A 307 -5.64 -20.29 -20.20
C ASP A 307 -6.38 -19.00 -19.85
N ALA A 308 -6.82 -18.34 -20.91
CA ALA A 308 -7.57 -17.10 -20.86
C ALA A 308 -9.00 -17.38 -20.38
N THR A 309 -9.38 -16.84 -19.24
CA THR A 309 -10.79 -16.65 -18.91
C THR A 309 -10.99 -15.24 -18.40
N THR A 310 -11.59 -14.43 -19.25
CA THR A 310 -11.93 -13.03 -19.03
C THR A 310 -12.98 -12.91 -17.93
N ILE A 311 -12.63 -12.26 -16.81
CA ILE A 311 -13.60 -11.84 -15.79
C ILE A 311 -13.89 -10.36 -15.99
N THR A 312 -15.10 -10.06 -16.51
CA THR A 312 -15.60 -8.67 -16.58
C THR A 312 -16.50 -8.44 -15.36
N ALA A 313 -16.00 -7.68 -14.38
CA ALA A 313 -16.83 -7.18 -13.30
C ALA A 313 -17.42 -5.83 -13.71
N ILE A 314 -18.76 -5.74 -13.80
CA ILE A 314 -19.48 -4.48 -14.00
C ILE A 314 -19.92 -3.98 -12.63
N LEU A 315 -19.35 -2.86 -12.18
CA LEU A 315 -19.88 -2.09 -11.06
C LEU A 315 -20.92 -1.11 -11.59
N PRO A 316 -22.06 -0.91 -10.91
CA PRO A 316 -23.04 0.09 -11.31
C PRO A 316 -22.54 1.49 -10.99
N LEU A 317 -22.38 2.31 -12.03
CA LEU A 317 -22.10 3.74 -11.93
C LEU A 317 -23.41 4.46 -11.59
N VAL A 318 -23.53 5.01 -10.40
CA VAL A 318 -24.60 5.96 -10.06
C VAL A 318 -24.11 7.35 -10.43
N LEU A 319 -24.63 7.90 -11.52
CA LEU A 319 -24.42 9.29 -11.91
C LEU A 319 -25.49 10.18 -11.23
N PRO A 320 -25.13 11.37 -10.72
CA PRO A 320 -26.10 12.34 -10.26
C PRO A 320 -26.87 12.94 -11.43
N ALA A 321 -28.19 13.05 -11.24
CA ALA A 321 -29.11 13.59 -12.22
C ALA A 321 -28.94 15.10 -12.39
N ALA A 322 -28.25 15.53 -13.42
CA ALA A 322 -28.43 16.82 -14.09
C ALA A 322 -27.67 16.81 -15.42
N LEU A 323 -28.40 16.68 -16.48
CA LEU A 323 -28.16 17.06 -17.88
C LEU A 323 -28.66 15.95 -18.83
N VAL A 324 -29.94 15.98 -19.12
CA VAL A 324 -30.54 15.20 -20.19
C VAL A 324 -30.79 16.14 -21.35
N PRO A 325 -30.21 15.91 -22.53
CA PRO A 325 -30.83 16.34 -23.78
C PRO A 325 -31.69 15.19 -24.33
N THR A 326 -32.89 15.52 -24.63
CA THR A 326 -33.90 14.65 -25.28
C THR A 326 -33.48 14.28 -26.70
N ALA A 327 -33.34 12.97 -26.98
CA ALA A 327 -33.43 12.42 -28.33
C ALA A 327 -34.01 11.00 -28.27
N GLN A 328 -34.89 10.71 -29.24
CA GLN A 328 -35.77 9.56 -29.35
C GLN A 328 -35.07 8.19 -29.55
N PRO A 329 -35.82 7.07 -29.36
CA PRO A 329 -35.23 5.75 -29.12
C PRO A 329 -34.83 5.04 -30.40
N ALA A 330 -33.63 4.49 -30.41
CA ALA A 330 -33.21 3.47 -31.34
C ALA A 330 -33.25 2.10 -30.65
N SER A 331 -33.81 1.16 -31.40
CA SER A 331 -34.18 -0.21 -31.07
C SER A 331 -33.13 -1.00 -30.23
N SER A 332 -33.64 -1.55 -29.13
CA SER A 332 -32.93 -2.51 -28.28
C SER A 332 -32.74 -3.87 -28.99
N ILE A 333 -31.52 -4.30 -29.15
CA ILE A 333 -31.16 -5.69 -29.40
C ILE A 333 -30.89 -6.33 -28.03
N PRO A 334 -31.63 -7.38 -27.64
CA PRO A 334 -31.32 -8.06 -26.38
C PRO A 334 -30.09 -8.97 -26.58
N VAL A 335 -28.96 -8.56 -26.02
CA VAL A 335 -27.80 -9.45 -25.86
C VAL A 335 -28.00 -10.21 -24.54
N SER A 336 -28.52 -11.44 -24.66
CA SER A 336 -28.52 -12.38 -23.53
C SER A 336 -27.13 -12.99 -23.42
N ILE A 337 -26.37 -12.55 -22.42
CA ILE A 337 -25.15 -13.23 -22.00
C ILE A 337 -25.57 -14.26 -20.95
N PRO A 338 -25.34 -15.57 -21.16
CA PRO A 338 -25.61 -16.55 -20.11
C PRO A 338 -24.60 -16.34 -18.97
N ILE A 339 -25.10 -15.87 -17.83
CA ILE A 339 -24.36 -15.91 -16.58
C ILE A 339 -24.32 -17.38 -16.16
N LEU A 340 -23.21 -18.06 -16.44
CA LEU A 340 -22.89 -19.31 -15.76
C LEU A 340 -22.60 -18.98 -14.29
N LEU A 341 -23.66 -18.96 -13.49
CA LEU A 341 -23.56 -19.13 -12.05
C LEU A 341 -23.03 -20.55 -11.83
N THR A 342 -21.70 -20.70 -11.71
CA THR A 342 -21.17 -21.87 -11.01
C THR A 342 -21.69 -21.73 -9.58
N SER A 343 -22.73 -22.47 -9.26
CA SER A 343 -23.18 -22.63 -7.87
C SER A 343 -21.99 -23.23 -7.11
N ALA A 344 -21.28 -22.40 -6.35
CA ALA A 344 -20.34 -22.90 -5.38
C ALA A 344 -21.12 -23.87 -4.49
N MET A 345 -20.65 -25.13 -4.42
CA MET A 345 -21.26 -26.12 -3.53
C MET A 345 -21.29 -25.52 -2.12
N PRO A 346 -22.41 -25.61 -1.39
CA PRO A 346 -22.52 -25.04 -0.07
C PRO A 346 -21.37 -25.58 0.80
N THR A 347 -20.64 -24.68 1.44
CA THR A 347 -19.51 -25.02 2.30
C THR A 347 -20.04 -25.90 3.44
N THR A 348 -19.50 -27.11 3.59
CA THR A 348 -19.88 -28.01 4.68
C THR A 348 -19.67 -27.33 6.03
N ARG A 349 -20.61 -27.48 6.95
CA ARG A 349 -20.49 -26.93 8.32
C ARG A 349 -19.34 -27.62 9.05
N PRO A 350 -18.54 -26.88 9.88
CA PRO A 350 -17.50 -27.48 10.70
C PRO A 350 -18.12 -28.49 11.70
N ALA A 351 -17.43 -29.61 11.91
CA ALA A 351 -17.83 -30.67 12.84
C ALA A 351 -17.36 -30.37 14.27
N ASP A 352 -17.92 -31.10 15.24
CA ASP A 352 -17.39 -31.08 16.60
C ASP A 352 -15.91 -31.51 16.59
N GLY A 353 -15.05 -30.74 17.27
CA GLY A 353 -13.60 -30.91 17.25
C GLY A 353 -12.86 -30.00 16.25
N ASP A 354 -13.56 -29.40 15.29
CA ASP A 354 -12.99 -28.41 14.36
C ASP A 354 -12.80 -27.03 15.02
N PHE A 355 -13.31 -26.82 16.23
CA PHE A 355 -13.28 -25.55 16.96
C PHE A 355 -13.39 -25.74 18.47
N LEU A 356 -12.98 -24.72 19.21
CA LEU A 356 -13.16 -24.68 20.66
C LEU A 356 -14.65 -24.59 21.04
N PRO A 357 -15.13 -25.25 22.11
CA PRO A 357 -16.56 -25.34 22.46
C PRO A 357 -17.29 -24.01 22.55
N TYR A 358 -16.64 -22.94 23.01
CA TYR A 358 -17.26 -21.61 23.09
C TYR A 358 -17.67 -21.05 21.72
N ALA A 359 -16.96 -21.44 20.66
CA ALA A 359 -17.24 -20.93 19.32
C ALA A 359 -18.53 -21.52 18.70
N ALA A 360 -19.06 -22.60 19.28
CA ALA A 360 -20.33 -23.17 18.87
C ALA A 360 -21.48 -22.12 18.93
N SER A 361 -21.44 -21.22 19.92
CA SER A 361 -22.43 -20.15 20.07
C SER A 361 -22.47 -19.22 18.85
N TYR A 362 -21.32 -18.94 18.23
CA TYR A 362 -21.23 -18.13 17.00
C TYR A 362 -21.58 -18.95 15.77
N ILE A 363 -20.99 -20.13 15.61
CA ILE A 363 -21.23 -21.00 14.45
C ILE A 363 -22.73 -21.30 14.31
N ASN A 364 -23.46 -21.49 15.42
CA ASN A 364 -24.90 -21.78 15.42
C ASN A 364 -25.77 -20.58 14.99
N LEU A 365 -25.24 -19.38 14.96
CA LEU A 365 -25.93 -18.20 14.43
C LEU A 365 -25.91 -18.11 12.89
N VAL A 366 -25.06 -18.90 12.23
CA VAL A 366 -25.12 -19.08 10.79
C VAL A 366 -26.18 -20.16 10.49
N PRO A 367 -27.27 -19.86 9.77
CA PRO A 367 -28.33 -20.84 9.49
C PRO A 367 -27.81 -22.10 8.82
N VAL A 368 -28.43 -23.25 9.14
CA VAL A 368 -28.11 -24.52 8.49
C VAL A 368 -28.40 -24.41 6.97
N GLY A 369 -27.43 -24.77 6.15
CA GLY A 369 -27.54 -24.68 4.70
C GLY A 369 -27.22 -23.29 4.11
N ALA A 370 -26.97 -22.28 4.94
CA ALA A 370 -26.50 -20.99 4.47
C ALA A 370 -24.99 -21.03 4.15
N ASP A 371 -24.59 -20.31 3.11
CA ASP A 371 -23.19 -20.12 2.79
C ASP A 371 -22.60 -18.98 3.67
N PRO A 372 -21.63 -19.26 4.53
CA PRO A 372 -21.00 -18.24 5.38
C PRO A 372 -20.29 -17.15 4.58
N ARG A 373 -19.80 -17.45 3.36
CA ARG A 373 -19.21 -16.43 2.48
C ARG A 373 -20.26 -15.41 2.03
N GLN A 374 -21.47 -15.88 1.75
CA GLN A 374 -22.57 -14.98 1.41
C GLN A 374 -22.97 -14.11 2.59
N ALA A 375 -22.97 -14.65 3.82
CA ALA A 375 -23.23 -13.86 5.01
C ALA A 375 -22.19 -12.74 5.17
N LEU A 376 -20.89 -13.03 4.98
CA LEU A 376 -19.83 -12.01 5.02
C LEU A 376 -20.03 -10.87 4.00
N ARG A 377 -20.67 -11.15 2.84
CA ARG A 377 -20.94 -10.14 1.81
C ARG A 377 -22.19 -9.30 2.10
N THR A 378 -23.16 -9.85 2.81
CA THR A 378 -24.46 -9.19 3.02
C THR A 378 -24.58 -8.47 4.36
N GLN A 379 -23.90 -8.95 5.40
CA GLN A 379 -23.92 -8.33 6.73
C GLN A 379 -23.43 -6.87 6.79
N PRO A 380 -22.49 -6.39 5.95
CA PRO A 380 -22.16 -4.96 5.91
C PRO A 380 -23.35 -4.04 5.73
N GLN A 381 -24.37 -4.46 4.97
CA GLN A 381 -25.59 -3.66 4.79
C GLN A 381 -26.36 -3.50 6.11
N GLU A 382 -26.37 -4.53 6.96
CA GLU A 382 -27.03 -4.49 8.27
C GLU A 382 -26.24 -3.61 9.26
N ILE A 383 -24.91 -3.72 9.26
CA ILE A 383 -24.03 -2.84 10.05
C ILE A 383 -24.25 -1.39 9.66
N HIS A 384 -24.22 -1.07 8.35
CA HIS A 384 -24.47 0.29 7.89
C HIS A 384 -25.88 0.77 8.25
N ALA A 385 -26.92 -0.07 8.13
CA ALA A 385 -28.28 0.29 8.50
C ALA A 385 -28.40 0.66 9.98
N VAL A 386 -27.65 -0.01 10.85
CA VAL A 386 -27.64 0.28 12.29
C VAL A 386 -26.86 1.55 12.60
N PHE A 387 -25.63 1.63 12.13
CA PHE A 387 -24.70 2.69 12.57
C PHE A 387 -24.84 4.00 11.81
N ALA A 388 -25.25 4.00 10.53
CA ALA A 388 -25.40 5.23 9.74
C ALA A 388 -26.57 6.11 10.21
N SER A 389 -27.52 5.56 10.96
CA SER A 389 -28.64 6.31 11.53
C SER A 389 -28.33 6.99 12.87
N LEU A 390 -27.18 6.67 13.49
CA LEU A 390 -26.80 7.15 14.81
C LEU A 390 -26.03 8.47 14.73
N THR A 391 -26.29 9.35 15.69
CA THR A 391 -25.42 10.48 15.98
C THR A 391 -24.18 10.02 16.75
N GLU A 392 -23.10 10.80 16.73
CA GLU A 392 -21.88 10.52 17.51
C GLU A 392 -22.20 10.30 18.99
N ALA A 393 -23.06 11.17 19.57
CA ALA A 393 -23.46 11.07 20.97
C ALA A 393 -24.27 9.81 21.30
N GLN A 394 -25.04 9.29 20.35
CA GLN A 394 -25.75 8.01 20.50
C GLN A 394 -24.78 6.84 20.44
N ALA A 395 -23.80 6.91 19.54
CA ALA A 395 -22.78 5.87 19.38
C ALA A 395 -21.80 5.78 20.55
N GLU A 396 -21.69 6.81 21.37
CA GLU A 396 -20.91 6.83 22.62
C GLU A 396 -21.71 6.34 23.84
N LYS A 397 -22.94 5.88 23.67
CA LYS A 397 -23.71 5.30 24.77
C LYS A 397 -23.39 3.83 25.01
N ALA A 398 -23.31 3.46 26.29
CA ALA A 398 -23.31 2.09 26.77
C ALA A 398 -24.69 1.78 27.39
N TYR A 399 -25.18 0.55 27.24
CA TYR A 399 -26.50 0.17 27.78
C TYR A 399 -26.53 0.02 29.31
N ALA A 400 -25.36 -0.10 29.96
CA ALA A 400 -25.21 -0.14 31.42
C ALA A 400 -23.79 0.28 31.82
N PRO A 401 -23.55 0.68 33.09
CA PRO A 401 -22.22 1.00 33.59
C PRO A 401 -21.24 -0.20 33.39
N GLY A 402 -20.05 0.11 32.90
CA GLY A 402 -19.00 -0.90 32.64
C GLY A 402 -19.26 -1.77 31.39
N LYS A 403 -20.19 -1.40 30.55
CA LYS A 403 -20.41 -2.00 29.21
C LYS A 403 -19.83 -1.13 28.13
N TRP A 404 -19.47 -1.75 27.03
CA TRP A 404 -18.90 -1.04 25.87
C TRP A 404 -19.89 -0.05 25.27
N THR A 405 -19.39 1.00 24.68
CA THR A 405 -20.19 1.87 23.79
C THR A 405 -20.43 1.18 22.45
N LEU A 406 -21.32 1.73 21.63
CA LEU A 406 -21.53 1.21 20.27
C LEU A 406 -20.28 1.39 19.39
N LYS A 407 -19.52 2.48 19.55
CA LYS A 407 -18.22 2.68 18.87
C LYS A 407 -17.20 1.62 19.28
N GLU A 408 -17.09 1.32 20.57
CA GLU A 408 -16.21 0.29 21.10
C GLU A 408 -16.61 -1.11 20.60
N MET A 409 -17.91 -1.39 20.52
CA MET A 409 -18.43 -2.65 19.98
C MET A 409 -18.13 -2.80 18.48
N LEU A 410 -18.28 -1.72 17.69
CA LEU A 410 -17.95 -1.75 16.27
C LEU A 410 -16.44 -2.00 16.06
N LEU A 411 -15.58 -1.31 16.82
CA LEU A 411 -14.13 -1.50 16.70
C LEU A 411 -13.70 -2.89 17.20
N HIS A 412 -14.33 -3.42 18.25
CA HIS A 412 -14.10 -4.81 18.68
C HIS A 412 -14.42 -5.83 17.56
N GLN A 413 -15.47 -5.63 16.80
CA GLN A 413 -15.80 -6.50 15.66
C GLN A 413 -14.70 -6.43 14.58
N ILE A 414 -14.21 -5.23 14.27
CA ILE A 414 -13.12 -5.00 13.32
C ILE A 414 -11.84 -5.72 13.77
N ASP A 415 -11.46 -5.57 15.03
CA ASP A 415 -10.23 -6.17 15.58
C ASP A 415 -10.33 -7.69 15.65
N SER A 416 -11.49 -8.22 16.08
CA SER A 416 -11.75 -9.66 16.10
C SER A 416 -11.69 -10.27 14.69
N GLU A 417 -12.26 -9.61 13.69
CA GLU A 417 -12.21 -10.05 12.30
C GLU A 417 -10.77 -10.13 11.79
N ARG A 418 -9.93 -9.16 12.11
CA ARG A 418 -8.48 -9.18 11.77
C ARG A 418 -7.78 -10.37 12.42
N VAL A 419 -8.03 -10.63 13.68
CA VAL A 419 -7.43 -11.77 14.41
C VAL A 419 -7.87 -13.09 13.77
N PHE A 420 -9.17 -13.25 13.49
CA PHE A 420 -9.69 -14.48 12.88
C PHE A 420 -9.19 -14.68 11.44
N ALA A 421 -9.16 -13.62 10.64
CA ALA A 421 -8.63 -13.66 9.28
C ALA A 421 -7.12 -14.00 9.26
N TYR A 422 -6.34 -13.43 10.18
CA TYR A 422 -4.92 -13.78 10.36
C TYR A 422 -4.73 -15.27 10.71
N ARG A 423 -5.52 -15.80 11.65
CA ARG A 423 -5.47 -17.22 12.01
C ARG A 423 -5.84 -18.10 10.82
N ALA A 424 -6.90 -17.75 10.08
CA ALA A 424 -7.32 -18.47 8.89
C ALA A 424 -6.22 -18.49 7.83
N LEU A 425 -5.56 -17.37 7.58
CA LEU A 425 -4.42 -17.28 6.67
C LEU A 425 -3.30 -18.23 7.08
N ARG A 426 -2.88 -18.18 8.34
CA ARG A 426 -1.78 -19.00 8.89
C ARG A 426 -2.08 -20.49 8.70
N PHE A 427 -3.25 -20.93 9.15
CA PHE A 427 -3.66 -22.33 9.07
C PHE A 427 -3.84 -22.81 7.62
N ALA A 428 -4.45 -21.99 6.76
CA ALA A 428 -4.59 -22.30 5.33
C ALA A 428 -3.23 -22.49 4.63
N ARG A 429 -2.17 -21.84 5.11
CA ARG A 429 -0.80 -21.99 4.60
C ARG A 429 0.00 -23.10 5.28
N GLY A 430 -0.61 -23.88 6.19
CA GLY A 430 0.03 -25.00 6.87
C GLY A 430 0.97 -24.59 7.99
N ASP A 431 0.79 -23.42 8.57
CA ASP A 431 1.61 -22.95 9.69
C ASP A 431 1.24 -23.72 10.97
N GLY A 432 2.20 -24.47 11.50
CA GLY A 432 2.04 -25.29 12.70
C GLY A 432 2.32 -24.58 14.04
N GLN A 433 2.60 -23.27 14.01
CA GLN A 433 2.87 -22.53 15.25
C GLN A 433 1.59 -22.33 16.06
N ASN A 434 1.72 -22.44 17.40
CA ASN A 434 0.64 -22.08 18.30
C ASN A 434 0.45 -20.57 18.33
N LEU A 435 -0.74 -20.10 17.96
CA LEU A 435 -1.08 -18.68 17.95
C LEU A 435 -1.67 -18.27 19.29
N ALA A 436 -1.19 -17.14 19.82
CA ALA A 436 -1.67 -16.61 21.09
C ALA A 436 -3.17 -16.25 21.06
N GLY A 437 -3.80 -16.26 22.22
CA GLY A 437 -5.07 -15.61 22.47
C GLY A 437 -4.93 -14.08 22.47
N PHE A 438 -6.07 -13.40 22.54
CA PHE A 438 -6.14 -11.96 22.83
C PHE A 438 -7.29 -11.72 23.81
N GLU A 439 -7.10 -10.74 24.68
CA GLU A 439 -8.13 -10.36 25.66
C GLU A 439 -8.90 -9.16 25.09
N GLN A 440 -10.15 -9.42 24.72
CA GLN A 440 -10.98 -8.42 24.04
C GLN A 440 -11.26 -7.17 24.88
N ASP A 441 -11.40 -7.33 26.21
CA ASP A 441 -11.65 -6.21 27.12
C ASP A 441 -10.42 -5.29 27.21
N ASP A 442 -9.20 -5.86 27.19
CA ASP A 442 -7.97 -5.08 27.14
C ASP A 442 -7.84 -4.32 25.82
N TYR A 443 -8.20 -4.96 24.69
CA TYR A 443 -8.19 -4.31 23.37
C TYR A 443 -9.15 -3.13 23.34
N VAL A 444 -10.38 -3.33 23.82
CA VAL A 444 -11.39 -2.26 23.87
C VAL A 444 -10.91 -1.11 24.76
N ALA A 445 -10.36 -1.39 25.95
CA ALA A 445 -9.86 -0.38 26.88
C ALA A 445 -8.75 0.50 26.26
N HIS A 446 -7.95 -0.05 25.35
CA HIS A 446 -6.84 0.66 24.68
C HIS A 446 -7.19 1.13 23.25
N SER A 447 -8.40 0.90 22.79
CA SER A 447 -8.79 1.12 21.37
C SER A 447 -8.96 2.58 21.01
N ALA A 448 -9.21 3.46 21.98
CA ALA A 448 -9.61 4.86 21.77
C ALA A 448 -10.82 5.03 20.80
N ALA A 449 -11.72 4.04 20.72
CA ALA A 449 -12.85 4.03 19.79
C ALA A 449 -13.72 5.29 19.91
N ASN A 450 -13.98 5.75 21.14
CA ASN A 450 -14.81 6.93 21.40
C ASN A 450 -14.18 8.25 20.93
N ALA A 451 -12.87 8.28 20.70
CA ALA A 451 -12.18 9.46 20.13
C ALA A 451 -12.30 9.51 18.59
N ARG A 452 -12.87 8.49 17.97
CA ARG A 452 -13.04 8.39 16.51
C ARG A 452 -14.45 8.72 16.09
N THR A 453 -14.63 9.18 14.84
CA THR A 453 -15.95 9.39 14.25
C THR A 453 -16.54 8.08 13.73
N LEU A 454 -17.87 7.95 13.74
CA LEU A 454 -18.56 6.81 13.13
C LEU A 454 -18.19 6.57 11.67
N PRO A 455 -18.12 7.59 10.79
CA PRO A 455 -17.66 7.38 9.42
C PRO A 455 -16.27 6.78 9.32
N SER A 456 -15.34 7.16 10.23
CA SER A 456 -14.01 6.57 10.28
C SER A 456 -14.02 5.09 10.67
N LEU A 457 -14.85 4.70 11.63
CA LEU A 457 -15.00 3.32 12.06
C LEU A 457 -15.67 2.46 10.99
N LEU A 458 -16.71 2.98 10.33
CA LEU A 458 -17.40 2.28 9.24
C LEU A 458 -16.49 2.08 8.03
N ALA A 459 -15.70 3.07 7.64
CA ALA A 459 -14.74 2.92 6.56
C ALA A 459 -13.67 1.84 6.85
N GLU A 460 -13.22 1.74 8.11
CA GLU A 460 -12.29 0.70 8.54
C GLU A 460 -12.96 -0.69 8.56
N TYR A 461 -14.20 -0.77 9.00
CA TYR A 461 -15.00 -1.98 8.94
C TYR A 461 -15.12 -2.50 7.50
N ASP A 462 -15.52 -1.62 6.55
CA ASP A 462 -15.65 -1.97 5.14
C ASP A 462 -14.35 -2.49 4.53
N ALA A 463 -13.24 -1.82 4.80
CA ALA A 463 -11.92 -2.22 4.31
C ALA A 463 -11.49 -3.59 4.89
N THR A 464 -11.72 -3.84 6.18
CA THR A 464 -11.41 -5.11 6.85
C THR A 464 -12.28 -6.23 6.29
N ARG A 465 -13.59 -6.01 6.13
CA ARG A 465 -14.52 -6.96 5.57
C ARG A 465 -14.19 -7.31 4.12
N ALA A 466 -13.88 -6.33 3.28
CA ALA A 466 -13.47 -6.56 1.89
C ALA A 466 -12.23 -7.45 1.80
N ALA A 467 -11.22 -7.20 2.67
CA ALA A 467 -10.02 -8.02 2.75
C ALA A 467 -10.34 -9.46 3.21
N SER A 468 -11.20 -9.63 4.22
CA SER A 468 -11.62 -10.95 4.71
C SER A 468 -12.39 -11.75 3.66
N VAL A 469 -13.32 -11.12 2.96
CA VAL A 469 -14.06 -11.76 1.85
C VAL A 469 -13.09 -12.26 0.78
N ALA A 470 -12.17 -11.40 0.32
CA ALA A 470 -11.17 -11.78 -0.68
C ALA A 470 -10.27 -12.94 -0.19
N LEU A 471 -9.90 -12.92 1.09
CA LEU A 471 -9.09 -14.00 1.70
C LEU A 471 -9.84 -15.34 1.69
N PHE A 472 -11.07 -15.39 2.23
CA PHE A 472 -11.84 -16.63 2.32
C PHE A 472 -12.30 -17.15 0.97
N ASP A 473 -12.52 -16.28 -0.02
CA ASP A 473 -12.81 -16.68 -1.41
C ASP A 473 -11.61 -17.35 -2.10
N SER A 474 -10.40 -17.00 -1.69
CA SER A 474 -9.17 -17.58 -2.23
C SER A 474 -8.88 -19.00 -1.74
N PHE A 475 -9.56 -19.49 -0.70
CA PHE A 475 -9.27 -20.79 -0.11
C PHE A 475 -9.95 -21.94 -0.85
N THR A 476 -9.16 -22.97 -1.14
CA THR A 476 -9.64 -24.26 -1.65
C THR A 476 -10.30 -25.06 -0.51
N GLU A 477 -11.07 -26.11 -0.87
CA GLU A 477 -11.64 -27.05 0.12
C GLU A 477 -10.57 -27.74 0.97
N GLU A 478 -9.42 -28.07 0.40
CA GLU A 478 -8.28 -28.59 1.15
C GLU A 478 -7.80 -27.59 2.19
N GLN A 479 -7.66 -26.31 1.82
CA GLN A 479 -7.22 -25.26 2.72
C GLN A 479 -8.24 -24.96 3.81
N LEU A 480 -9.54 -25.05 3.51
CA LEU A 480 -10.60 -24.91 4.50
C LEU A 480 -10.55 -26.00 5.58
N ASN A 481 -10.12 -27.21 5.21
CA ASN A 481 -9.97 -28.34 6.14
C ASN A 481 -8.69 -28.28 6.97
N ARG A 482 -7.75 -27.43 6.64
CA ARG A 482 -6.55 -27.22 7.46
C ARG A 482 -6.92 -26.54 8.76
N GLY A 483 -6.17 -26.87 9.81
CA GLY A 483 -6.34 -26.27 11.12
C GLY A 483 -5.02 -26.10 11.83
N GLY A 484 -5.07 -25.43 12.96
CA GLY A 484 -3.92 -25.20 13.83
C GLY A 484 -4.38 -24.90 15.25
N THR A 485 -3.43 -24.58 16.11
CA THR A 485 -3.71 -24.23 17.50
C THR A 485 -3.73 -22.73 17.67
N ALA A 486 -4.83 -22.20 18.23
CA ALA A 486 -4.94 -20.80 18.62
C ALA A 486 -5.71 -20.70 19.94
N ASN A 487 -5.30 -19.79 20.81
CA ASN A 487 -5.91 -19.62 22.14
C ASN A 487 -6.00 -20.94 22.92
N GLY A 488 -4.94 -21.76 22.84
CA GLY A 488 -4.85 -23.04 23.55
C GLY A 488 -5.65 -24.21 22.98
N GLY A 489 -6.32 -24.06 21.82
CA GLY A 489 -7.11 -25.14 21.25
C GLY A 489 -7.08 -25.21 19.74
N HIS A 490 -7.56 -26.35 19.20
CA HIS A 490 -7.62 -26.58 17.76
C HIS A 490 -8.74 -25.78 17.11
N THR A 491 -8.46 -25.22 15.93
CA THR A 491 -9.46 -24.55 15.10
C THR A 491 -9.11 -24.69 13.62
N THR A 492 -10.09 -25.09 12.80
CA THR A 492 -9.92 -25.18 11.35
C THR A 492 -10.22 -23.85 10.64
N VAL A 493 -9.68 -23.67 9.44
CA VAL A 493 -10.01 -22.51 8.59
C VAL A 493 -11.51 -22.46 8.29
N ARG A 494 -12.13 -23.62 8.08
CA ARG A 494 -13.58 -23.74 7.90
C ARG A 494 -14.34 -23.21 9.12
N ALA A 495 -13.93 -23.57 10.34
CA ALA A 495 -14.55 -23.06 11.55
C ALA A 495 -14.42 -21.54 11.67
N LEU A 496 -13.26 -20.97 11.35
CA LEU A 496 -13.05 -19.51 11.34
C LEU A 496 -13.96 -18.80 10.33
N LEU A 497 -14.20 -19.41 9.14
CA LEU A 497 -15.14 -18.89 8.14
C LEU A 497 -16.58 -18.82 8.66
N TYR A 498 -16.99 -19.74 9.55
CA TYR A 498 -18.32 -19.71 10.20
C TYR A 498 -18.35 -18.81 11.44
N ILE A 499 -17.25 -18.78 12.21
CA ILE A 499 -17.13 -17.94 13.42
C ILE A 499 -17.30 -16.45 13.07
N LEU A 500 -16.70 -16.00 11.98
CA LEU A 500 -16.66 -14.59 11.60
C LEU A 500 -18.06 -13.99 11.43
N PRO A 501 -18.93 -14.49 10.51
CA PRO A 501 -20.27 -13.96 10.36
C PRO A 501 -21.18 -14.26 11.57
N GLY A 502 -20.93 -15.36 12.30
CA GLY A 502 -21.66 -15.66 13.51
C GLY A 502 -21.32 -14.73 14.67
N HIS A 503 -20.09 -14.33 14.83
CA HIS A 503 -19.63 -13.34 15.82
C HIS A 503 -20.26 -11.97 15.56
N GLU A 504 -20.28 -11.52 14.31
CA GLU A 504 -20.94 -10.29 13.94
C GLU A 504 -22.45 -10.36 14.20
N ARG A 505 -23.10 -11.46 13.82
CA ARG A 505 -24.53 -11.68 14.12
C ARG A 505 -24.82 -11.63 15.62
N HIS A 506 -23.94 -12.18 16.46
CA HIS A 506 -24.06 -12.11 17.90
C HIS A 506 -24.09 -10.65 18.40
N HIS A 507 -23.17 -9.81 17.92
CA HIS A 507 -23.12 -8.41 18.30
C HIS A 507 -24.29 -7.59 17.74
N LEU A 508 -24.73 -7.85 16.50
CA LEU A 508 -25.96 -7.24 15.96
C LEU A 508 -27.18 -7.56 16.83
N ASN A 509 -27.33 -8.80 17.30
CA ASN A 509 -28.41 -9.19 18.20
C ASN A 509 -28.34 -8.42 19.52
N ILE A 510 -27.15 -8.29 20.13
CA ILE A 510 -26.95 -7.48 21.34
C ILE A 510 -27.32 -6.02 21.09
N ILE A 511 -26.94 -5.44 19.95
CA ILE A 511 -27.29 -4.05 19.60
C ILE A 511 -28.82 -3.91 19.53
N CYS A 512 -29.49 -4.79 18.82
CA CYS A 512 -30.96 -4.76 18.69
C CYS A 512 -31.65 -4.94 20.03
N GLU A 513 -31.19 -5.85 20.88
CA GLU A 513 -31.87 -6.17 22.14
C GLU A 513 -31.60 -5.13 23.24
N ARG A 514 -30.41 -4.54 23.30
CA ARG A 514 -29.98 -3.76 24.47
C ARG A 514 -29.69 -2.29 24.19
N TYR A 515 -29.27 -1.95 22.97
CA TYR A 515 -28.92 -0.57 22.62
C TYR A 515 -30.04 0.17 21.89
N GLN A 516 -30.79 -0.47 20.98
CA GLN A 516 -31.88 0.19 20.30
C GLN A 516 -32.93 0.82 21.26
N PRO A 517 -33.22 0.23 22.42
CA PRO A 517 -34.14 0.88 23.37
C PRO A 517 -33.61 2.18 24.01
N ILE A 518 -32.31 2.48 23.89
CA ILE A 518 -31.68 3.61 24.59
C ILE A 518 -31.06 4.67 23.66
N VAL A 519 -31.04 4.42 22.33
CA VAL A 519 -30.45 5.35 21.33
C VAL A 519 -31.52 6.05 20.43
#